data_7a142678568287f23b6652592e2f7fa9
#
_entry.id   7a142678568287f23b6652592e2f7fa9
#
_cell.length_a   1.000
_cell.length_b   1.000
_cell.length_c   1.000
_cell.angle_alpha   90.00
_cell.angle_beta   90.00
_cell.angle_gamma   90.00
#
_symmetry.space_group_name_H-M   'P 1'
#
loop_
_entity.id
_entity.type
_entity.pdbx_description
1 polymer ?
#
loop_
_entity_poly.entity_id
_entity_poly.type
_entity_poly.pdbx_seq_one_letter_code
_entity_poly.pdbx_strand_id
1 'polypeptide(L)'
;MNKSTLMGVVGGLAVGILVGTFVFQSGGNQQDAVDHGEVSGVSPAQETVVNWSMPSSFPATMLIGGTGGKDFEENIRILSNGMLNIKFFDPGALLPPLEIFDAVSAGAANTGWTSSGYWAGKVPALQFFSAIPFGPGAGEYVAWMYHGGGLQMMQEIYARHNVISQPCFMTPPEGSGWFRFEVKSVDELKGLKMRFFGLGAKVMEKIGVSTQLIAGGDIFPALELGTIDATEFAMPVMDLDLGFHEVAKHYYFPGWHQPTSLGEFMVNLDDWNSLSDTHKELINTVCRANMMRTFALGDAAQFPALKEIQAKGVTLHRWSQETLDVLEGAWHEVVEEMASEDEEFAKVWASLKSFREEYKVWGDLGYLD
;
A
#
# COMPACT_ATOMS: atom_id res chain seq x y z
N MET A 1 -10.30 55.40 -24.87
CA MET A 1 -9.12 54.60 -24.57
C MET A 1 -7.93 55.55 -24.38
N ASN A 2 -7.49 55.71 -23.14
CA ASN A 2 -6.57 56.76 -22.72
C ASN A 2 -5.11 56.29 -22.83
N LYS A 3 -4.26 57.10 -23.48
CA LYS A 3 -2.85 56.83 -23.78
C LYS A 3 -1.86 57.12 -22.61
N SER A 4 -2.18 56.79 -21.37
CA SER A 4 -1.36 57.14 -20.20
C SER A 4 -0.83 55.97 -19.36
N THR A 5 -0.92 54.71 -19.86
CA THR A 5 -0.50 53.56 -19.06
C THR A 5 0.73 52.80 -19.64
N LEU A 6 1.42 53.35 -20.63
CA LEU A 6 2.55 52.70 -21.29
C LEU A 6 3.92 53.37 -21.04
N MET A 7 4.05 54.24 -20.05
CA MET A 7 5.30 54.94 -19.75
C MET A 7 5.93 54.63 -18.37
N GLY A 8 5.39 53.64 -17.67
CA GLY A 8 5.83 53.26 -16.31
C GLY A 8 6.77 52.06 -16.17
N VAL A 9 6.99 51.27 -17.25
CA VAL A 9 7.72 49.98 -17.14
C VAL A 9 9.16 50.03 -17.70
N VAL A 10 9.56 51.08 -18.38
CA VAL A 10 10.93 51.18 -18.96
C VAL A 10 11.92 51.91 -18.06
N GLY A 11 11.47 52.59 -17.01
CA GLY A 11 12.32 53.35 -16.07
C GLY A 11 12.97 52.53 -14.96
N GLY A 12 12.50 51.31 -14.68
CA GLY A 12 12.95 50.51 -13.53
C GLY A 12 14.17 49.58 -13.77
N LEU A 13 14.56 49.35 -15.02
CA LEU A 13 15.65 48.42 -15.35
C LEU A 13 17.01 49.03 -15.58
N ALA A 14 17.12 50.38 -15.60
CA ALA A 14 18.38 51.10 -15.87
C ALA A 14 19.11 51.57 -14.60
N VAL A 15 18.49 51.50 -13.41
CA VAL A 15 19.11 51.97 -12.15
C VAL A 15 19.76 50.81 -11.36
N GLY A 16 19.42 49.55 -11.67
CA GLY A 16 19.96 48.37 -10.95
C GLY A 16 21.38 47.93 -11.36
N ILE A 17 21.90 48.40 -12.50
CA ILE A 17 23.20 47.96 -13.06
C ILE A 17 24.38 48.93 -12.70
N LEU A 18 24.11 50.10 -12.15
CA LEU A 18 25.13 51.14 -11.90
C LEU A 18 25.60 51.25 -10.45
N VAL A 19 25.11 50.42 -9.52
CA VAL A 19 25.56 50.42 -8.12
C VAL A 19 26.51 49.24 -7.78
N GLY A 20 26.68 48.29 -8.69
CA GLY A 20 27.50 47.07 -8.49
C GLY A 20 28.98 47.17 -8.84
N THR A 21 29.49 48.30 -9.39
CA THR A 21 30.85 48.39 -9.93
C THR A 21 31.80 49.41 -9.26
N PHE A 22 31.45 49.95 -8.08
CA PHE A 22 32.28 50.99 -7.46
C PHE A 22 32.73 50.68 -6.01
N VAL A 23 33.07 49.46 -5.66
CA VAL A 23 33.76 49.19 -4.39
C VAL A 23 34.78 48.07 -4.59
N PHE A 24 35.81 48.31 -5.39
CA PHE A 24 37.07 47.55 -5.29
C PHE A 24 38.18 48.32 -6.02
N GLN A 25 38.71 49.38 -5.35
CA GLN A 25 40.10 49.82 -5.61
C GLN A 25 40.53 50.79 -4.50
N SER A 26 41.34 50.31 -3.60
CA SER A 26 42.61 50.86 -3.13
C SER A 26 42.91 50.52 -1.67
N GLY A 27 44.05 49.95 -1.44
CA GLY A 27 44.63 49.74 -0.11
C GLY A 27 45.70 48.64 -0.15
N GLY A 28 46.95 49.03 -0.32
CA GLY A 28 48.08 48.18 -0.62
C GLY A 28 48.70 47.46 0.59
N ASN A 29 49.52 46.50 0.23
CA ASN A 29 50.66 45.85 0.92
C ASN A 29 50.57 45.57 2.42
N GLN A 30 50.40 44.23 2.70
CA GLN A 30 51.35 43.54 3.59
C GLN A 30 51.29 42.03 3.25
N GLN A 31 52.46 41.47 2.89
CA GLN A 31 52.68 40.04 2.73
C GLN A 31 52.74 39.41 4.13
N ASP A 32 51.73 38.66 4.50
CA ASP A 32 51.87 37.59 5.47
C ASP A 32 51.47 36.29 4.75
N ALA A 33 52.44 35.40 4.66
CA ALA A 33 52.27 34.06 4.08
C ALA A 33 51.34 33.25 4.99
N VAL A 34 50.08 33.16 4.60
CA VAL A 34 49.15 32.18 5.19
C VAL A 34 49.39 30.87 4.45
N ASP A 35 49.92 29.92 5.19
CA ASP A 35 50.02 28.52 4.82
C ASP A 35 48.64 28.02 4.37
N HIS A 36 48.44 27.85 3.07
CA HIS A 36 47.31 27.16 2.53
C HIS A 36 47.49 25.68 2.78
N GLY A 37 47.12 25.24 3.99
CA GLY A 37 46.85 23.84 4.24
C GLY A 37 45.91 23.35 3.13
N GLU A 38 46.37 22.41 2.31
CA GLU A 38 45.54 21.67 1.36
C GLU A 38 44.33 21.17 2.12
N VAL A 39 43.17 21.76 1.85
CA VAL A 39 41.91 21.14 2.15
C VAL A 39 41.90 19.87 1.28
N SER A 40 42.31 18.77 1.89
CA SER A 40 42.14 17.44 1.29
C SER A 40 40.68 17.33 0.82
N GLY A 41 40.49 17.52 -0.46
CA GLY A 41 39.19 17.31 -1.06
C GLY A 41 38.75 15.88 -0.73
N VAL A 42 37.77 15.76 0.15
CA VAL A 42 37.00 14.51 0.26
C VAL A 42 36.43 14.33 -1.10
N SER A 43 37.04 13.47 -1.93
CA SER A 43 36.43 12.98 -3.17
C SER A 43 35.04 12.49 -2.78
N PRO A 44 33.96 12.98 -3.42
CA PRO A 44 32.64 12.41 -3.17
C PRO A 44 32.78 10.90 -3.41
N ALA A 45 32.47 10.12 -2.38
CA ALA A 45 32.43 8.67 -2.52
C ALA A 45 31.61 8.41 -3.78
N GLN A 46 32.17 7.67 -4.74
CA GLN A 46 31.51 7.38 -5.99
C GLN A 46 30.32 6.48 -5.60
N GLU A 47 29.10 7.07 -5.54
CA GLU A 47 27.90 6.31 -5.22
C GLU A 47 27.78 5.20 -6.26
N THR A 48 27.76 3.96 -5.79
CA THR A 48 27.60 2.78 -6.64
C THR A 48 26.14 2.70 -7.08
N VAL A 49 25.90 2.48 -8.37
CA VAL A 49 24.55 2.25 -8.89
C VAL A 49 23.98 0.98 -8.27
N VAL A 50 22.83 1.08 -7.64
CA VAL A 50 22.09 -0.04 -7.05
C VAL A 50 21.10 -0.57 -8.07
N ASN A 51 21.11 -1.89 -8.31
CA ASN A 51 20.16 -2.55 -9.20
C ASN A 51 19.50 -3.71 -8.45
N TRP A 52 18.21 -3.60 -8.19
CA TRP A 52 17.42 -4.59 -7.48
C TRP A 52 16.28 -5.16 -8.32
N SER A 53 15.91 -6.39 -8.02
CA SER A 53 14.71 -7.03 -8.56
C SER A 53 13.54 -6.88 -7.58
N MET A 54 12.33 -6.61 -8.13
CA MET A 54 11.10 -6.46 -7.37
C MET A 54 10.02 -7.40 -7.93
N PRO A 55 10.01 -8.68 -7.55
CA PRO A 55 8.90 -9.56 -7.85
C PRO A 55 7.61 -9.02 -7.21
N SER A 56 6.51 -9.15 -7.94
CA SER A 56 5.21 -8.63 -7.53
C SER A 56 4.17 -9.73 -7.34
N SER A 57 3.24 -9.50 -6.44
CA SER A 57 2.02 -10.29 -6.31
C SER A 57 0.91 -9.86 -7.28
N PHE A 58 1.10 -8.75 -8.01
CA PHE A 58 0.11 -8.13 -8.88
C PHE A 58 0.67 -7.96 -10.29
N PRO A 59 -0.08 -8.32 -11.36
CA PRO A 59 0.34 -8.07 -12.75
C PRO A 59 0.54 -6.58 -13.01
N ALA A 60 1.55 -6.21 -13.80
CA ALA A 60 1.88 -4.81 -14.13
C ALA A 60 0.71 -4.00 -14.69
N THR A 61 -0.22 -4.68 -15.37
CA THR A 61 -1.42 -4.07 -15.97
C THR A 61 -2.56 -3.83 -14.99
N MET A 62 -2.57 -4.52 -13.85
CA MET A 62 -3.63 -4.38 -12.84
C MET A 62 -3.59 -2.98 -12.24
N LEU A 63 -4.72 -2.29 -12.31
CA LEU A 63 -4.83 -0.94 -11.74
C LEU A 63 -4.51 -0.99 -10.24
N ILE A 64 -3.76 0.02 -9.74
CA ILE A 64 -3.33 0.16 -8.35
C ILE A 64 -2.25 -0.85 -7.95
N GLY A 65 -2.55 -2.14 -7.84
CA GLY A 65 -1.58 -3.14 -7.41
C GLY A 65 -0.37 -3.22 -8.34
N GLY A 66 -0.60 -3.36 -9.64
CA GLY A 66 0.46 -3.45 -10.65
C GLY A 66 0.96 -2.08 -11.09
N THR A 67 0.04 -1.19 -11.53
CA THR A 67 0.43 0.15 -12.01
C THR A 67 1.11 0.98 -10.91
N GLY A 68 0.73 0.81 -9.65
CA GLY A 68 1.41 1.44 -8.52
C GLY A 68 2.86 0.99 -8.38
N GLY A 69 3.15 -0.30 -8.59
CA GLY A 69 4.52 -0.83 -8.58
C GLY A 69 5.35 -0.34 -9.77
N LYS A 70 4.73 -0.19 -10.94
CA LYS A 70 5.40 0.38 -12.12
C LYS A 70 5.71 1.86 -11.97
N ASP A 71 4.80 2.63 -11.38
CA ASP A 71 5.05 4.03 -11.09
C ASP A 71 6.10 4.22 -9.99
N PHE A 72 6.13 3.33 -8.99
CA PHE A 72 7.18 3.30 -7.98
C PHE A 72 8.55 3.06 -8.66
N GLU A 73 8.69 2.03 -9.50
CA GLU A 73 9.92 1.75 -10.28
C GLU A 73 10.41 2.99 -11.02
N GLU A 74 9.54 3.62 -11.79
CA GLU A 74 9.90 4.78 -12.62
C GLU A 74 10.25 6.02 -11.78
N ASN A 75 9.48 6.31 -10.72
CA ASN A 75 9.74 7.46 -9.86
C ASN A 75 11.06 7.30 -9.09
N ILE A 76 11.36 6.11 -8.57
CA ILE A 76 12.65 5.84 -7.91
C ILE A 76 13.80 6.06 -8.89
N ARG A 77 13.70 5.54 -10.11
CA ARG A 77 14.73 5.70 -11.15
C ARG A 77 14.97 7.17 -11.49
N ILE A 78 13.89 7.93 -11.73
CA ILE A 78 13.99 9.35 -12.09
C ILE A 78 14.57 10.18 -10.95
N LEU A 79 14.01 10.04 -9.74
CA LEU A 79 14.38 10.88 -8.60
C LEU A 79 15.77 10.57 -8.03
N SER A 80 16.26 9.34 -8.23
CA SER A 80 17.64 8.95 -7.90
C SER A 80 18.65 9.29 -9.01
N ASN A 81 18.23 9.93 -10.11
CA ASN A 81 19.06 10.12 -11.31
C ASN A 81 19.66 8.79 -11.85
N GLY A 82 18.93 7.68 -11.72
CA GLY A 82 19.37 6.34 -12.13
C GLY A 82 20.37 5.67 -11.19
N MET A 83 20.61 6.23 -10.01
CA MET A 83 21.51 5.64 -9.02
C MET A 83 20.87 4.48 -8.26
N LEU A 84 19.53 4.47 -8.17
CA LEU A 84 18.74 3.36 -7.61
C LEU A 84 17.73 2.88 -8.66
N ASN A 85 17.93 1.65 -9.15
CA ASN A 85 17.09 1.00 -10.14
C ASN A 85 16.44 -0.23 -9.49
N ILE A 86 15.12 -0.19 -9.31
CA ILE A 86 14.34 -1.27 -8.72
C ILE A 86 13.38 -1.77 -9.80
N LYS A 87 13.69 -2.91 -10.41
CA LYS A 87 12.95 -3.42 -11.57
C LYS A 87 11.79 -4.30 -11.14
N PHE A 88 10.59 -3.90 -11.55
CA PHE A 88 9.35 -4.64 -11.35
C PHE A 88 9.29 -5.90 -12.25
N PHE A 89 8.80 -7.01 -11.68
CA PHE A 89 8.54 -8.27 -12.38
C PHE A 89 7.14 -8.78 -12.05
N ASP A 90 6.43 -9.20 -13.10
CA ASP A 90 5.09 -9.76 -12.97
C ASP A 90 5.04 -11.02 -12.09
N PRO A 91 3.89 -11.37 -11.52
CA PRO A 91 3.69 -12.58 -10.74
C PRO A 91 4.20 -13.83 -11.47
N GLY A 92 5.00 -14.65 -10.80
CA GLY A 92 5.55 -15.88 -11.37
C GLY A 92 6.75 -15.70 -12.31
N ALA A 93 7.11 -14.44 -12.68
CA ALA A 93 8.25 -14.22 -13.58
C ALA A 93 9.61 -14.54 -12.96
N LEU A 94 9.76 -14.33 -11.65
CA LEU A 94 10.96 -14.68 -10.88
C LEU A 94 10.68 -15.78 -9.87
N LEU A 95 9.54 -15.68 -9.17
CA LEU A 95 9.12 -16.63 -8.13
C LEU A 95 7.58 -16.54 -7.93
N PRO A 96 6.96 -17.57 -7.34
CA PRO A 96 5.53 -17.54 -7.04
C PRO A 96 5.17 -16.41 -6.08
N PRO A 97 4.01 -15.74 -6.25
CA PRO A 97 3.61 -14.59 -5.43
C PRO A 97 3.61 -14.82 -3.92
N LEU A 98 3.21 -16.01 -3.47
CA LEU A 98 3.14 -16.35 -2.05
C LEU A 98 4.49 -16.75 -1.44
N GLU A 99 5.57 -16.78 -2.23
CA GLU A 99 6.95 -17.06 -1.80
C GLU A 99 7.80 -15.79 -1.67
N ILE A 100 7.27 -14.61 -2.01
CA ILE A 100 8.02 -13.34 -2.01
C ILE A 100 8.63 -13.06 -0.64
N PHE A 101 7.86 -13.22 0.43
CA PHE A 101 8.34 -12.99 1.80
C PHE A 101 9.56 -13.84 2.14
N ASP A 102 9.49 -15.14 1.87
CA ASP A 102 10.60 -16.07 2.17
C ASP A 102 11.82 -15.75 1.33
N ALA A 103 11.63 -15.43 0.05
CA ALA A 103 12.72 -15.07 -0.85
C ALA A 103 13.43 -13.79 -0.42
N VAL A 104 12.69 -12.75 -0.01
CA VAL A 104 13.26 -11.49 0.49
C VAL A 104 13.93 -11.71 1.85
N SER A 105 13.29 -12.44 2.76
CA SER A 105 13.84 -12.79 4.08
C SER A 105 15.18 -13.53 3.97
N ALA A 106 15.28 -14.47 3.04
CA ALA A 106 16.48 -15.27 2.79
C ALA A 106 17.55 -14.54 1.94
N GLY A 107 17.27 -13.34 1.41
CA GLY A 107 18.16 -12.62 0.49
C GLY A 107 18.22 -13.21 -0.93
N ALA A 108 17.28 -14.11 -1.29
CA ALA A 108 17.16 -14.64 -2.65
C ALA A 108 16.51 -13.63 -3.61
N ALA A 109 15.77 -12.66 -3.09
CA ALA A 109 15.30 -11.47 -3.79
C ALA A 109 15.65 -10.24 -2.95
N ASN A 110 16.04 -9.14 -3.60
CA ASN A 110 16.35 -7.90 -2.89
C ASN A 110 15.10 -7.27 -2.28
N THR A 111 14.00 -7.27 -3.05
CA THR A 111 12.77 -6.57 -2.69
C THR A 111 11.53 -7.38 -3.08
N GLY A 112 10.34 -6.88 -2.68
CA GLY A 112 9.05 -7.42 -3.08
C GLY A 112 7.97 -6.34 -3.10
N TRP A 113 6.99 -6.50 -4.01
CA TRP A 113 5.81 -5.65 -4.12
C TRP A 113 4.57 -6.48 -3.86
N THR A 114 3.93 -6.32 -2.70
CA THR A 114 2.96 -7.29 -2.20
C THR A 114 2.02 -6.70 -1.15
N SER A 115 1.42 -7.54 -0.31
CA SER A 115 0.61 -7.17 0.85
C SER A 115 0.88 -8.11 2.02
N SER A 116 1.00 -7.56 3.21
CA SER A 116 1.37 -8.31 4.43
C SER A 116 0.37 -9.39 4.86
N GLY A 117 -0.88 -9.27 4.42
CA GLY A 117 -1.90 -10.29 4.68
C GLY A 117 -1.63 -11.66 4.01
N TYR A 118 -0.75 -11.72 2.99
CA TYR A 118 -0.34 -13.00 2.39
C TYR A 118 0.50 -13.87 3.33
N TRP A 119 1.06 -13.30 4.37
CA TRP A 119 1.91 -13.99 5.35
C TRP A 119 1.14 -14.48 6.57
N ALA A 120 -0.20 -14.47 6.54
CA ALA A 120 -1.10 -14.85 7.63
C ALA A 120 -0.73 -16.17 8.32
N GLY A 121 -0.33 -17.17 7.53
CA GLY A 121 0.07 -18.49 8.03
C GLY A 121 1.48 -18.56 8.64
N LYS A 122 2.28 -17.49 8.52
CA LYS A 122 3.67 -17.43 8.99
C LYS A 122 3.84 -16.46 10.14
N VAL A 123 3.28 -15.27 10.01
CA VAL A 123 3.37 -14.19 11.00
C VAL A 123 1.98 -13.55 11.13
N PRO A 124 1.10 -14.09 11.98
CA PRO A 124 -0.29 -13.66 12.07
C PRO A 124 -0.48 -12.16 12.32
N ALA A 125 0.40 -11.53 13.11
CA ALA A 125 0.33 -10.12 13.44
C ALA A 125 0.50 -9.18 12.22
N LEU A 126 1.19 -9.62 11.15
CA LEU A 126 1.39 -8.82 9.95
C LEU A 126 0.09 -8.51 9.19
N GLN A 127 -0.96 -9.30 9.41
CA GLN A 127 -2.25 -9.07 8.77
C GLN A 127 -2.87 -7.71 9.13
N PHE A 128 -2.59 -7.19 10.33
CA PHE A 128 -3.07 -5.87 10.76
C PHE A 128 -2.53 -4.71 9.93
N PHE A 129 -1.42 -4.91 9.20
CA PHE A 129 -0.81 -3.90 8.34
C PHE A 129 -1.23 -4.01 6.87
N SER A 130 -2.23 -4.84 6.62
CA SER A 130 -2.88 -4.99 5.32
C SER A 130 -4.34 -4.53 5.38
N ALA A 131 -5.21 -5.33 6.00
CA ALA A 131 -6.64 -5.05 6.08
C ALA A 131 -7.23 -5.60 7.39
N ILE A 132 -8.23 -4.91 7.92
CA ILE A 132 -8.82 -5.22 9.22
C ILE A 132 -10.33 -5.29 9.07
N PRO A 133 -10.97 -6.42 9.39
CA PRO A 133 -12.43 -6.54 9.36
C PRO A 133 -13.08 -5.50 10.28
N PHE A 134 -14.14 -4.83 9.78
CA PHE A 134 -14.81 -3.72 10.47
C PHE A 134 -13.84 -2.67 11.01
N GLY A 135 -12.71 -2.55 10.31
CA GLY A 135 -11.54 -1.80 10.72
C GLY A 135 -11.64 -0.31 10.44
N PRO A 136 -10.51 0.39 10.58
CA PRO A 136 -10.43 1.81 10.32
C PRO A 136 -10.72 2.13 8.85
N GLY A 137 -11.35 3.26 8.60
CA GLY A 137 -11.32 3.87 7.27
C GLY A 137 -9.92 4.43 6.95
N ALA A 138 -9.72 4.84 5.69
CA ALA A 138 -8.41 5.25 5.17
C ALA A 138 -7.68 6.29 6.04
N GLY A 139 -8.39 7.35 6.47
CA GLY A 139 -7.78 8.42 7.29
C GLY A 139 -7.35 7.94 8.67
N GLU A 140 -8.20 7.18 9.36
CA GLU A 140 -7.91 6.59 10.66
C GLU A 140 -6.73 5.61 10.57
N TYR A 141 -6.71 4.77 9.53
CA TYR A 141 -5.67 3.77 9.35
C TYR A 141 -4.29 4.40 9.12
N VAL A 142 -4.22 5.38 8.22
CA VAL A 142 -2.98 6.13 7.95
C VAL A 142 -2.52 6.89 9.20
N ALA A 143 -3.46 7.46 9.98
CA ALA A 143 -3.13 8.13 11.25
C ALA A 143 -2.53 7.15 12.27
N TRP A 144 -3.10 5.95 12.44
CA TRP A 144 -2.51 4.91 13.29
C TRP A 144 -1.14 4.47 12.80
N MET A 145 -0.99 4.21 11.51
CA MET A 145 0.28 3.77 10.93
C MET A 145 1.40 4.78 11.18
N TYR A 146 1.19 6.06 10.88
CA TYR A 146 2.27 7.06 10.93
C TYR A 146 2.39 7.81 12.25
N HIS A 147 1.35 7.83 13.11
CA HIS A 147 1.32 8.61 14.35
C HIS A 147 0.83 7.80 15.56
N GLY A 148 0.22 6.64 15.35
CA GLY A 148 -0.22 5.73 16.41
C GLY A 148 0.72 4.56 16.72
N GLY A 149 1.91 4.53 16.08
CA GLY A 149 2.92 3.49 16.30
C GLY A 149 2.82 2.27 15.38
N GLY A 150 1.80 2.20 14.50
CA GLY A 150 1.57 1.04 13.63
C GLY A 150 2.77 0.73 12.73
N LEU A 151 3.35 1.73 12.06
CA LEU A 151 4.51 1.54 11.19
C LEU A 151 5.74 1.02 11.95
N GLN A 152 6.00 1.54 13.15
CA GLN A 152 7.10 1.08 13.97
C GLN A 152 6.91 -0.40 14.34
N MET A 153 5.72 -0.79 14.79
CA MET A 153 5.41 -2.20 15.12
C MET A 153 5.56 -3.12 13.90
N MET A 154 5.06 -2.69 12.73
CA MET A 154 5.24 -3.41 11.46
C MET A 154 6.72 -3.67 11.16
N GLN A 155 7.55 -2.63 11.25
CA GLN A 155 8.99 -2.73 10.97
C GLN A 155 9.72 -3.57 12.00
N GLU A 156 9.37 -3.49 13.29
CA GLU A 156 9.95 -4.34 14.35
C GLU A 156 9.64 -5.82 14.13
N ILE A 157 8.43 -6.14 13.65
CA ILE A 157 8.04 -7.51 13.30
C ILE A 157 8.84 -8.00 12.10
N TYR A 158 8.86 -7.24 11.01
CA TYR A 158 9.59 -7.60 9.80
C TYR A 158 11.10 -7.75 10.02
N ALA A 159 11.70 -6.89 10.85
CA ALA A 159 13.13 -6.95 11.14
C ALA A 159 13.60 -8.29 11.72
N ARG A 160 12.75 -8.98 12.49
CA ARG A 160 13.03 -10.32 13.02
C ARG A 160 13.08 -11.39 11.91
N HIS A 161 12.55 -11.07 10.75
CA HIS A 161 12.58 -11.92 9.56
C HIS A 161 13.57 -11.41 8.51
N ASN A 162 14.54 -10.59 8.90
CA ASN A 162 15.53 -9.97 7.99
C ASN A 162 14.89 -9.16 6.84
N VAL A 163 13.78 -8.50 7.11
CA VAL A 163 13.03 -7.66 6.17
C VAL A 163 12.77 -6.30 6.78
N ILE A 164 12.74 -5.26 5.96
CA ILE A 164 12.09 -3.99 6.26
C ILE A 164 10.98 -3.78 5.25
N SER A 165 9.86 -3.22 5.69
CA SER A 165 8.72 -2.96 4.83
C SER A 165 8.18 -1.55 5.00
N GLN A 166 7.65 -0.98 3.90
CA GLN A 166 7.02 0.32 3.83
C GLN A 166 5.64 0.18 3.19
N PRO A 167 4.56 0.71 3.78
CA PRO A 167 3.31 0.90 3.06
C PRO A 167 3.56 1.75 1.82
N CYS A 168 3.22 1.24 0.64
CA CYS A 168 3.63 1.87 -0.61
C CYS A 168 2.51 2.02 -1.64
N PHE A 169 1.38 1.38 -1.43
CA PHE A 169 0.13 1.67 -2.12
C PHE A 169 -1.06 1.45 -1.18
N MET A 170 -2.19 2.02 -1.52
CA MET A 170 -3.40 1.96 -0.70
C MET A 170 -4.62 1.79 -1.59
N THR A 171 -5.55 0.94 -1.14
CA THR A 171 -6.83 0.74 -1.80
C THR A 171 -7.96 1.43 -1.04
N PRO A 172 -8.98 1.96 -1.75
CA PRO A 172 -10.25 2.34 -1.14
C PRO A 172 -11.04 1.10 -0.69
N PRO A 173 -12.26 1.27 -0.14
CA PRO A 173 -13.11 0.15 0.26
C PRO A 173 -13.31 -0.88 -0.86
N GLU A 174 -13.32 -2.15 -0.50
CA GLU A 174 -13.43 -3.26 -1.43
C GLU A 174 -14.85 -3.82 -1.54
N GLY A 175 -15.05 -4.75 -2.48
CA GLY A 175 -16.23 -5.59 -2.53
C GLY A 175 -16.13 -6.73 -1.51
N SER A 176 -17.26 -7.21 -1.02
CA SER A 176 -17.29 -8.30 -0.03
C SER A 176 -17.05 -9.69 -0.64
N GLY A 177 -17.29 -9.83 -1.94
CA GLY A 177 -17.02 -11.08 -2.65
C GLY A 177 -17.96 -11.37 -3.79
N TRP A 178 -17.50 -12.27 -4.64
CA TRP A 178 -18.16 -12.81 -5.82
C TRP A 178 -18.65 -14.21 -5.56
N PHE A 179 -19.91 -14.45 -5.88
CA PHE A 179 -20.59 -15.73 -5.69
C PHE A 179 -21.19 -16.23 -7.01
N ARG A 180 -21.12 -17.54 -7.22
CA ARG A 180 -21.73 -18.18 -8.40
C ARG A 180 -23.25 -18.22 -8.32
N PHE A 181 -23.82 -18.06 -7.14
CA PHE A 181 -25.26 -18.03 -6.84
C PHE A 181 -25.58 -16.92 -5.85
N GLU A 182 -26.86 -16.55 -5.76
CA GLU A 182 -27.32 -15.56 -4.79
C GLU A 182 -27.25 -16.13 -3.37
N VAL A 183 -26.73 -15.35 -2.42
CA VAL A 183 -26.68 -15.66 -0.99
C VAL A 183 -27.65 -14.75 -0.25
N LYS A 184 -28.65 -15.32 0.39
CA LYS A 184 -29.76 -14.59 1.03
C LYS A 184 -29.59 -14.47 2.54
N SER A 185 -28.79 -15.33 3.14
CA SER A 185 -28.54 -15.33 4.59
C SER A 185 -27.15 -15.88 4.92
N VAL A 186 -26.68 -15.64 6.14
CA VAL A 186 -25.43 -16.19 6.67
C VAL A 186 -25.45 -17.74 6.65
N ASP A 187 -26.59 -18.35 6.87
CA ASP A 187 -26.69 -19.80 6.87
C ASP A 187 -26.35 -20.43 5.50
N GLU A 188 -26.60 -19.72 4.40
CA GLU A 188 -26.24 -20.17 3.06
C GLU A 188 -24.74 -20.06 2.76
N LEU A 189 -23.97 -19.36 3.59
CA LEU A 189 -22.52 -19.33 3.50
C LEU A 189 -21.87 -20.60 4.05
N LYS A 190 -22.54 -21.32 4.97
CA LYS A 190 -21.98 -22.50 5.64
C LYS A 190 -21.63 -23.61 4.64
N GLY A 191 -20.39 -24.08 4.74
CA GLY A 191 -19.89 -25.16 3.89
C GLY A 191 -19.43 -24.74 2.50
N LEU A 192 -19.57 -23.45 2.12
CA LEU A 192 -19.00 -22.95 0.87
C LEU A 192 -17.48 -23.04 0.89
N LYS A 193 -16.91 -23.35 -0.25
CA LYS A 193 -15.46 -23.26 -0.49
C LYS A 193 -15.16 -21.87 -1.06
N MET A 194 -14.45 -21.05 -0.34
CA MET A 194 -14.20 -19.66 -0.75
C MET A 194 -12.72 -19.33 -0.70
N ARG A 195 -12.20 -18.70 -1.74
CA ARG A 195 -10.93 -18.00 -1.60
C ARG A 195 -11.14 -16.77 -0.75
N PHE A 196 -10.34 -16.64 0.31
CA PHE A 196 -10.42 -15.48 1.21
C PHE A 196 -9.04 -15.08 1.71
N PHE A 197 -8.79 -13.76 1.84
CA PHE A 197 -7.52 -13.16 2.21
C PHE A 197 -7.55 -12.60 3.64
N GLY A 198 -6.42 -12.69 4.33
CA GLY A 198 -6.18 -11.98 5.57
C GLY A 198 -7.10 -12.41 6.74
N LEU A 199 -7.31 -11.47 7.66
CA LEU A 199 -8.13 -11.69 8.87
C LEU A 199 -9.60 -12.03 8.57
N GLY A 200 -10.13 -11.55 7.44
CA GLY A 200 -11.48 -11.89 6.99
C GLY A 200 -11.68 -13.39 6.76
N ALA A 201 -10.64 -14.12 6.36
CA ALA A 201 -10.70 -15.57 6.21
C ALA A 201 -11.09 -16.27 7.53
N LYS A 202 -10.51 -15.83 8.65
CA LYS A 202 -10.80 -16.38 9.98
C LYS A 202 -12.24 -16.09 10.43
N VAL A 203 -12.77 -14.92 10.09
CA VAL A 203 -14.18 -14.59 10.33
C VAL A 203 -15.10 -15.52 9.54
N MET A 204 -14.78 -15.74 8.25
CA MET A 204 -15.57 -16.66 7.41
C MET A 204 -15.49 -18.11 7.89
N GLU A 205 -14.32 -18.58 8.33
CA GLU A 205 -14.16 -19.89 8.97
C GLU A 205 -15.02 -20.04 10.22
N LYS A 206 -15.08 -19.01 11.04
CA LYS A 206 -15.87 -18.98 12.29
C LYS A 206 -17.37 -19.17 12.04
N ILE A 207 -17.88 -18.65 10.93
CA ILE A 207 -19.28 -18.82 10.51
C ILE A 207 -19.51 -20.07 9.65
N GLY A 208 -18.50 -20.90 9.44
CA GLY A 208 -18.62 -22.22 8.81
C GLY A 208 -18.29 -22.27 7.30
N VAL A 209 -17.63 -21.24 6.74
CA VAL A 209 -17.08 -21.27 5.38
C VAL A 209 -15.74 -22.02 5.36
N SER A 210 -15.46 -22.78 4.33
CA SER A 210 -14.16 -23.41 4.11
C SER A 210 -13.28 -22.47 3.27
N THR A 211 -12.36 -21.74 3.94
CA THR A 211 -11.52 -20.77 3.26
C THR A 211 -10.20 -21.36 2.79
N GLN A 212 -9.62 -20.77 1.76
CA GLN A 212 -8.27 -21.02 1.30
C GLN A 212 -7.66 -19.77 0.67
N LEU A 213 -6.36 -19.56 0.86
CA LEU A 213 -5.62 -18.50 0.21
C LEU A 213 -5.12 -18.99 -1.15
N ILE A 214 -5.50 -18.28 -2.21
CA ILE A 214 -5.06 -18.53 -3.59
C ILE A 214 -4.52 -17.20 -4.15
N ALA A 215 -3.41 -17.26 -4.89
CA ALA A 215 -2.86 -16.11 -5.59
C ALA A 215 -3.84 -15.56 -6.64
N GLY A 216 -3.84 -14.24 -6.89
CA GLY A 216 -4.85 -13.57 -7.73
C GLY A 216 -5.03 -14.22 -9.11
N GLY A 217 -3.94 -14.59 -9.80
CA GLY A 217 -3.98 -15.20 -11.12
C GLY A 217 -4.58 -16.62 -11.16
N ASP A 218 -4.66 -17.31 -10.03
CA ASP A 218 -5.17 -18.67 -9.93
C ASP A 218 -6.65 -18.73 -9.50
N ILE A 219 -7.25 -17.58 -9.16
CA ILE A 219 -8.64 -17.52 -8.65
C ILE A 219 -9.66 -17.81 -9.77
N PHE A 220 -9.50 -17.17 -10.94
CA PHE A 220 -10.43 -17.39 -12.05
C PHE A 220 -10.49 -18.86 -12.47
N PRO A 221 -9.38 -19.57 -12.71
CA PRO A 221 -9.42 -21.00 -12.99
C PRO A 221 -10.08 -21.83 -11.87
N ALA A 222 -9.86 -21.47 -10.61
CA ALA A 222 -10.47 -22.19 -9.49
C ALA A 222 -12.01 -22.03 -9.44
N LEU A 223 -12.52 -20.82 -9.74
CA LEU A 223 -13.94 -20.55 -9.88
C LEU A 223 -14.53 -21.28 -11.10
N GLU A 224 -13.85 -21.21 -12.26
CA GLU A 224 -14.32 -21.83 -13.51
C GLU A 224 -14.45 -23.34 -13.37
N LEU A 225 -13.45 -24.00 -12.77
CA LEU A 225 -13.46 -25.44 -12.51
C LEU A 225 -14.39 -25.84 -11.36
N GLY A 226 -14.91 -24.90 -10.59
CA GLY A 226 -15.77 -25.17 -9.42
C GLY A 226 -15.02 -25.79 -8.24
N THR A 227 -13.70 -25.59 -8.14
CA THR A 227 -12.91 -25.98 -6.96
C THR A 227 -13.19 -25.04 -5.79
N ILE A 228 -13.61 -23.81 -6.08
CA ILE A 228 -14.20 -22.86 -5.14
C ILE A 228 -15.58 -22.38 -5.63
N ASP A 229 -16.46 -22.04 -4.70
CA ASP A 229 -17.83 -21.58 -4.95
C ASP A 229 -17.91 -20.06 -5.01
N ALA A 230 -16.98 -19.39 -4.32
CA ALA A 230 -16.92 -17.94 -4.17
C ALA A 230 -15.49 -17.45 -3.97
N THR A 231 -15.29 -16.16 -4.16
CA THR A 231 -14.01 -15.47 -3.89
C THR A 231 -14.26 -14.03 -3.45
N GLU A 232 -13.37 -13.47 -2.67
CA GLU A 232 -13.08 -12.04 -2.66
C GLU A 232 -11.68 -11.83 -3.25
N PHE A 233 -11.33 -10.62 -3.63
CA PHE A 233 -9.96 -10.30 -4.00
C PHE A 233 -9.62 -8.84 -3.70
N ALA A 234 -10.37 -7.89 -4.27
CA ALA A 234 -10.10 -6.48 -4.09
C ALA A 234 -11.36 -5.63 -4.40
N MET A 235 -11.17 -4.54 -5.11
CA MET A 235 -12.21 -3.61 -5.48
C MET A 235 -12.71 -3.85 -6.92
N PRO A 236 -13.88 -3.34 -7.29
CA PRO A 236 -14.52 -3.61 -8.59
C PRO A 236 -13.62 -3.51 -9.82
N VAL A 237 -12.76 -2.49 -9.90
CA VAL A 237 -11.89 -2.31 -11.07
C VAL A 237 -10.82 -3.41 -11.19
N MET A 238 -10.25 -3.87 -10.07
CA MET A 238 -9.26 -4.95 -10.08
C MET A 238 -9.90 -6.31 -10.33
N ASP A 239 -11.07 -6.55 -9.75
CA ASP A 239 -11.84 -7.78 -9.92
C ASP A 239 -12.34 -7.93 -11.36
N LEU A 240 -12.67 -6.81 -12.02
CA LEU A 240 -13.05 -6.78 -13.43
C LEU A 240 -11.89 -7.24 -14.33
N ASP A 241 -10.66 -6.78 -14.05
CA ASP A 241 -9.45 -7.19 -14.77
C ASP A 241 -9.16 -8.69 -14.63
N LEU A 242 -9.53 -9.29 -13.49
CA LEU A 242 -9.38 -10.73 -13.23
C LEU A 242 -10.50 -11.59 -13.83
N GLY A 243 -11.53 -10.97 -14.40
CA GLY A 243 -12.57 -11.67 -15.14
C GLY A 243 -13.63 -12.39 -14.28
N PHE A 244 -13.71 -12.17 -12.98
CA PHE A 244 -14.64 -12.89 -12.09
C PHE A 244 -16.10 -12.80 -12.53
N HIS A 245 -16.47 -11.69 -13.17
CA HIS A 245 -17.80 -11.47 -13.74
C HIS A 245 -18.22 -12.49 -14.78
N GLU A 246 -17.31 -13.26 -15.37
CA GLU A 246 -17.63 -14.29 -16.37
C GLU A 246 -18.19 -15.55 -15.69
N VAL A 247 -17.69 -15.90 -14.51
CA VAL A 247 -17.95 -17.16 -13.81
C VAL A 247 -18.77 -17.00 -12.52
N ALA A 248 -18.87 -15.80 -11.96
CA ALA A 248 -19.67 -15.45 -10.78
C ALA A 248 -20.55 -14.23 -11.09
N LYS A 249 -21.87 -14.37 -10.85
CA LYS A 249 -22.86 -13.35 -11.28
C LYS A 249 -23.46 -12.55 -10.13
N HIS A 250 -23.03 -12.79 -8.90
CA HIS A 250 -23.51 -12.10 -7.72
C HIS A 250 -22.33 -11.46 -6.98
N TYR A 251 -22.33 -10.12 -6.88
CA TYR A 251 -21.26 -9.35 -6.24
C TYR A 251 -21.82 -8.57 -5.06
N TYR A 252 -21.22 -8.75 -3.87
CA TYR A 252 -21.74 -8.27 -2.60
C TYR A 252 -20.95 -7.11 -2.02
N PHE A 253 -21.65 -6.22 -1.29
CA PHE A 253 -21.14 -5.02 -0.63
C PHE A 253 -21.80 -4.80 0.73
N PRO A 254 -21.20 -3.99 1.64
CA PRO A 254 -19.83 -3.45 1.58
C PRO A 254 -18.77 -4.52 1.86
N GLY A 255 -17.52 -4.22 1.49
CA GLY A 255 -16.36 -5.06 1.85
C GLY A 255 -16.01 -4.90 3.33
N TRP A 256 -16.79 -5.51 4.20
CA TRP A 256 -16.66 -5.45 5.65
C TRP A 256 -15.28 -5.89 6.16
N HIS A 257 -14.60 -6.75 5.42
CA HIS A 257 -13.29 -7.32 5.76
C HIS A 257 -12.13 -6.39 5.39
N GLN A 258 -12.32 -5.48 4.42
CA GLN A 258 -11.33 -4.54 3.92
C GLN A 258 -11.96 -3.15 3.63
N PRO A 259 -12.28 -2.36 4.68
CA PRO A 259 -12.75 -0.98 4.50
C PRO A 259 -11.72 -0.07 3.82
N THR A 260 -10.46 -0.46 3.89
CA THR A 260 -9.29 0.02 3.14
C THR A 260 -8.19 -1.00 3.32
N SER A 261 -7.22 -1.03 2.41
CA SER A 261 -6.08 -1.95 2.48
C SER A 261 -4.78 -1.24 2.18
N LEU A 262 -3.70 -1.67 2.83
CA LEU A 262 -2.34 -1.24 2.54
C LEU A 262 -1.60 -2.36 1.80
N GLY A 263 -0.92 -1.96 0.74
CA GLY A 263 0.10 -2.80 0.14
C GLY A 263 1.49 -2.24 0.39
N GLU A 264 2.48 -3.05 0.22
CA GLU A 264 3.82 -2.80 0.72
C GLU A 264 4.91 -2.98 -0.32
N PHE A 265 5.98 -2.22 -0.13
CA PHE A 265 7.29 -2.45 -0.69
C PHE A 265 8.19 -3.00 0.41
N MET A 266 8.63 -4.24 0.28
CA MET A 266 9.54 -4.88 1.22
C MET A 266 10.94 -4.99 0.65
N VAL A 267 11.94 -4.95 1.53
CA VAL A 267 13.36 -5.01 1.19
C VAL A 267 14.07 -5.98 2.15
N ASN A 268 14.99 -6.78 1.66
CA ASN A 268 15.91 -7.51 2.54
C ASN A 268 16.65 -6.51 3.44
N LEU A 269 16.75 -6.80 4.74
CA LEU A 269 17.28 -5.85 5.73
C LEU A 269 18.77 -5.52 5.51
N ASP A 270 19.57 -6.50 5.04
CA ASP A 270 20.98 -6.26 4.74
C ASP A 270 21.13 -5.34 3.52
N ASP A 271 20.34 -5.57 2.47
CA ASP A 271 20.28 -4.71 1.30
C ASP A 271 19.84 -3.27 1.68
N TRP A 272 18.79 -3.15 2.49
CA TRP A 272 18.33 -1.86 3.02
C TRP A 272 19.41 -1.13 3.79
N ASN A 273 20.14 -1.83 4.67
CA ASN A 273 21.20 -1.23 5.48
C ASN A 273 22.40 -0.75 4.65
N SER A 274 22.60 -1.33 3.46
CA SER A 274 23.63 -0.92 2.51
C SER A 274 23.33 0.40 1.79
N LEU A 275 22.06 0.86 1.78
CA LEU A 275 21.66 2.11 1.15
C LEU A 275 22.14 3.33 1.92
N SER A 276 22.41 4.42 1.19
CA SER A 276 22.57 5.75 1.78
C SER A 276 21.26 6.24 2.42
N ASP A 277 21.35 7.12 3.42
CA ASP A 277 20.18 7.73 4.05
C ASP A 277 19.31 8.48 3.03
N THR A 278 19.94 9.08 2.00
CA THR A 278 19.25 9.74 0.89
C THR A 278 18.36 8.74 0.12
N HIS A 279 18.89 7.56 -0.22
CA HIS A 279 18.10 6.53 -0.92
C HIS A 279 16.99 5.97 -0.06
N LYS A 280 17.22 5.76 1.24
CA LYS A 280 16.19 5.34 2.20
C LYS A 280 15.03 6.33 2.27
N GLU A 281 15.35 7.63 2.42
CA GLU A 281 14.30 8.67 2.48
C GLU A 281 13.62 8.89 1.14
N LEU A 282 14.33 8.69 0.02
CA LEU A 282 13.72 8.69 -1.31
C LEU A 282 12.64 7.61 -1.43
N ILE A 283 12.96 6.37 -1.03
CA ILE A 283 11.99 5.26 -1.03
C ILE A 283 10.79 5.60 -0.15
N ASN A 284 11.03 6.06 1.08
CA ASN A 284 9.97 6.43 2.02
C ASN A 284 9.04 7.52 1.44
N THR A 285 9.63 8.54 0.83
CA THR A 285 8.88 9.65 0.23
C THR A 285 8.06 9.21 -0.97
N VAL A 286 8.63 8.41 -1.86
CA VAL A 286 7.93 7.88 -3.04
C VAL A 286 6.80 6.94 -2.61
N CYS A 287 7.00 6.08 -1.61
CA CYS A 287 5.94 5.23 -1.07
C CYS A 287 4.77 6.04 -0.52
N ARG A 288 5.02 7.07 0.30
CA ARG A 288 3.97 7.96 0.83
C ARG A 288 3.18 8.66 -0.28
N ALA A 289 3.87 9.18 -1.30
CA ALA A 289 3.24 9.81 -2.45
C ALA A 289 2.40 8.81 -3.27
N ASN A 290 2.92 7.60 -3.47
CA ASN A 290 2.25 6.54 -4.21
C ASN A 290 0.98 6.04 -3.50
N MET A 291 0.98 5.96 -2.16
CA MET A 291 -0.22 5.64 -1.38
C MET A 291 -1.38 6.61 -1.68
N MET A 292 -1.12 7.92 -1.62
CA MET A 292 -2.14 8.93 -1.92
C MET A 292 -2.64 8.82 -3.36
N ARG A 293 -1.71 8.64 -4.32
CA ARG A 293 -2.04 8.52 -5.73
C ARG A 293 -2.89 7.28 -6.01
N THR A 294 -2.50 6.12 -5.47
CA THR A 294 -3.22 4.85 -5.70
C THR A 294 -4.58 4.86 -5.05
N PHE A 295 -4.72 5.44 -3.85
CA PHE A 295 -6.00 5.61 -3.18
C PHE A 295 -6.97 6.48 -4.00
N ALA A 296 -6.52 7.67 -4.44
CA ALA A 296 -7.35 8.58 -5.22
C ALA A 296 -7.75 7.99 -6.59
N LEU A 297 -6.81 7.33 -7.27
CA LEU A 297 -7.08 6.64 -8.54
C LEU A 297 -8.07 5.49 -8.34
N GLY A 298 -7.87 4.70 -7.26
CA GLY A 298 -8.73 3.59 -6.90
C GLY A 298 -10.16 4.04 -6.68
N ASP A 299 -10.36 5.05 -5.84
CA ASP A 299 -11.69 5.56 -5.53
C ASP A 299 -12.42 6.09 -6.78
N ALA A 300 -11.71 6.84 -7.63
CA ALA A 300 -12.26 7.35 -8.87
C ALA A 300 -12.62 6.27 -9.91
N ALA A 301 -11.96 5.12 -9.88
CA ALA A 301 -12.16 4.05 -10.86
C ALA A 301 -13.36 3.14 -10.56
N GLN A 302 -13.93 3.17 -9.34
CA GLN A 302 -14.93 2.19 -8.94
C GLN A 302 -16.28 2.36 -9.64
N PHE A 303 -16.78 3.60 -9.77
CA PHE A 303 -18.10 3.81 -10.37
C PHE A 303 -18.19 3.45 -11.87
N PRO A 304 -17.18 3.71 -12.74
CA PRO A 304 -17.21 3.19 -14.10
C PRO A 304 -17.07 1.66 -14.13
N ALA A 305 -16.24 1.05 -13.29
CA ALA A 305 -16.09 -0.40 -13.21
C ALA A 305 -17.39 -1.08 -12.78
N LEU A 306 -18.10 -0.56 -11.77
CA LEU A 306 -19.40 -1.10 -11.35
C LEU A 306 -20.45 -1.05 -12.47
N LYS A 307 -20.49 0.03 -13.26
CA LYS A 307 -21.39 0.11 -14.43
C LYS A 307 -21.06 -0.95 -15.48
N GLU A 308 -19.77 -1.16 -15.74
CA GLU A 308 -19.33 -2.19 -16.68
C GLU A 308 -19.67 -3.59 -16.17
N ILE A 309 -19.42 -3.89 -14.89
CA ILE A 309 -19.77 -5.15 -14.23
C ILE A 309 -21.27 -5.43 -14.36
N GLN A 310 -22.13 -4.44 -14.10
CA GLN A 310 -23.57 -4.57 -14.28
C GLN A 310 -23.96 -4.81 -15.74
N ALA A 311 -23.32 -4.11 -16.69
CA ALA A 311 -23.56 -4.31 -18.12
C ALA A 311 -23.18 -5.72 -18.62
N LYS A 312 -22.27 -6.40 -17.91
CA LYS A 312 -21.89 -7.80 -18.13
C LYS A 312 -22.83 -8.82 -17.45
N GLY A 313 -23.96 -8.35 -16.90
CA GLY A 313 -25.02 -9.19 -16.34
C GLY A 313 -24.79 -9.64 -14.90
N VAL A 314 -23.92 -8.94 -14.15
CA VAL A 314 -23.72 -9.19 -12.72
C VAL A 314 -24.75 -8.42 -11.90
N THR A 315 -25.34 -9.08 -10.91
CA THR A 315 -26.21 -8.47 -9.91
C THR A 315 -25.38 -7.98 -8.74
N LEU A 316 -25.51 -6.67 -8.43
CA LEU A 316 -24.89 -6.09 -7.24
C LEU A 316 -25.84 -6.24 -6.06
N HIS A 317 -25.32 -6.76 -4.96
CA HIS A 317 -26.07 -6.98 -3.72
C HIS A 317 -25.48 -6.16 -2.59
N ARG A 318 -26.32 -5.81 -1.62
CA ARG A 318 -25.91 -5.26 -0.35
C ARG A 318 -26.27 -6.26 0.75
N TRP A 319 -25.29 -6.56 1.62
CA TRP A 319 -25.57 -7.35 2.82
C TRP A 319 -26.63 -6.68 3.69
N SER A 320 -27.50 -7.48 4.27
CA SER A 320 -28.41 -6.98 5.30
C SER A 320 -27.63 -6.58 6.55
N GLN A 321 -28.21 -5.70 7.36
CA GLN A 321 -27.62 -5.34 8.64
C GLN A 321 -27.45 -6.56 9.54
N GLU A 322 -28.45 -7.47 9.57
CA GLU A 322 -28.36 -8.73 10.30
C GLU A 322 -27.14 -9.57 9.91
N THR A 323 -26.85 -9.67 8.60
CA THR A 323 -25.64 -10.36 8.11
C THR A 323 -24.37 -9.66 8.60
N LEU A 324 -24.32 -8.35 8.50
CA LEU A 324 -23.15 -7.58 8.96
C LEU A 324 -22.94 -7.71 10.46
N ASP A 325 -24.00 -7.69 11.27
CA ASP A 325 -23.95 -7.85 12.73
C ASP A 325 -23.39 -9.23 13.12
N VAL A 326 -23.77 -10.29 12.40
CA VAL A 326 -23.22 -11.64 12.64
C VAL A 326 -21.72 -11.69 12.29
N LEU A 327 -21.32 -11.10 11.16
CA LEU A 327 -19.91 -11.06 10.73
C LEU A 327 -19.06 -10.22 11.71
N GLU A 328 -19.58 -9.11 12.20
CA GLU A 328 -18.91 -8.26 13.19
C GLU A 328 -18.77 -8.98 14.53
N GLY A 329 -19.83 -9.66 14.98
CA GLY A 329 -19.77 -10.52 16.17
C GLY A 329 -18.70 -11.61 16.05
N ALA A 330 -18.66 -12.31 14.92
CA ALA A 330 -17.63 -13.31 14.64
C ALA A 330 -16.21 -12.70 14.60
N TRP A 331 -16.06 -11.50 14.06
CA TRP A 331 -14.77 -10.77 14.09
C TRP A 331 -14.30 -10.52 15.51
N HIS A 332 -15.18 -10.03 16.40
CA HIS A 332 -14.82 -9.79 17.80
C HIS A 332 -14.36 -11.07 18.51
N GLU A 333 -15.00 -12.20 18.25
CA GLU A 333 -14.56 -13.48 18.81
C GLU A 333 -13.21 -13.91 18.24
N VAL A 334 -13.03 -13.84 16.92
CA VAL A 334 -11.79 -14.25 16.24
C VAL A 334 -10.58 -13.44 16.70
N VAL A 335 -10.71 -12.12 16.80
CA VAL A 335 -9.57 -11.28 17.18
C VAL A 335 -9.13 -11.51 18.63
N GLU A 336 -10.05 -11.77 19.54
CA GLU A 336 -9.73 -12.08 20.94
C GLU A 336 -9.13 -13.51 21.07
N GLU A 337 -9.63 -14.49 20.30
CA GLU A 337 -9.05 -15.84 20.23
C GLU A 337 -7.61 -15.79 19.73
N MET A 338 -7.35 -15.13 18.58
CA MET A 338 -6.00 -14.99 18.03
C MET A 338 -5.07 -14.23 18.97
N ALA A 339 -5.55 -13.19 19.63
CA ALA A 339 -4.77 -12.45 20.62
C ALA A 339 -4.43 -13.28 21.87
N SER A 340 -5.25 -14.27 22.22
CA SER A 340 -4.96 -15.19 23.32
C SER A 340 -3.87 -16.21 23.00
N GLU A 341 -3.66 -16.50 21.71
CA GLU A 341 -2.75 -17.52 21.20
C GLU A 341 -1.38 -16.95 20.77
N ASP A 342 -1.32 -15.66 20.39
CA ASP A 342 -0.12 -15.01 19.85
C ASP A 342 0.11 -13.66 20.54
N GLU A 343 1.19 -13.56 21.31
CA GLU A 343 1.56 -12.35 22.09
C GLU A 343 1.85 -11.15 21.19
N GLU A 344 2.43 -11.37 20.00
CA GLU A 344 2.73 -10.30 19.06
C GLU A 344 1.45 -9.77 18.41
N PHE A 345 0.56 -10.66 18.00
CA PHE A 345 -0.77 -10.32 17.53
C PHE A 345 -1.55 -9.52 18.59
N ALA A 346 -1.52 -9.97 19.86
CA ALA A 346 -2.15 -9.28 20.98
C ALA A 346 -1.62 -7.85 21.16
N LYS A 347 -0.32 -7.64 21.02
CA LYS A 347 0.32 -6.32 21.11
C LYS A 347 -0.18 -5.37 20.02
N VAL A 348 -0.20 -5.84 18.76
CA VAL A 348 -0.65 -5.02 17.62
C VAL A 348 -2.13 -4.69 17.78
N TRP A 349 -2.96 -5.70 18.13
CA TRP A 349 -4.37 -5.50 18.39
C TRP A 349 -4.64 -4.48 19.49
N ALA A 350 -3.95 -4.58 20.62
CA ALA A 350 -4.10 -3.64 21.73
C ALA A 350 -3.75 -2.20 21.32
N SER A 351 -2.68 -2.00 20.54
CA SER A 351 -2.31 -0.69 20.02
C SER A 351 -3.38 -0.11 19.12
N LEU A 352 -3.84 -0.90 18.15
CA LEU A 352 -4.88 -0.46 17.21
C LEU A 352 -6.19 -0.16 17.92
N LYS A 353 -6.64 -1.05 18.83
CA LYS A 353 -7.87 -0.90 19.60
C LYS A 353 -7.86 0.38 20.43
N SER A 354 -6.77 0.63 21.16
CA SER A 354 -6.61 1.86 21.96
C SER A 354 -6.64 3.11 21.08
N PHE A 355 -5.93 3.08 19.94
CA PHE A 355 -5.94 4.20 19.00
C PHE A 355 -7.34 4.48 18.45
N ARG A 356 -8.09 3.46 18.06
CA ARG A 356 -9.46 3.58 17.55
C ARG A 356 -10.44 4.13 18.59
N GLU A 357 -10.31 3.69 19.86
CA GLU A 357 -11.13 4.21 20.96
C GLU A 357 -10.92 5.73 21.15
N GLU A 358 -9.67 6.18 21.09
CA GLU A 358 -9.32 7.61 21.18
C GLU A 358 -9.75 8.39 19.92
N TYR A 359 -9.51 7.81 18.72
CA TYR A 359 -9.86 8.43 17.44
C TYR A 359 -11.36 8.63 17.28
N LYS A 360 -12.19 7.77 17.88
CA LYS A 360 -13.65 7.86 17.81
C LYS A 360 -14.19 9.23 18.23
N VAL A 361 -13.56 9.87 19.21
CA VAL A 361 -13.94 11.23 19.65
C VAL A 361 -13.81 12.24 18.49
N TRP A 362 -12.75 12.12 17.70
CA TRP A 362 -12.55 12.95 16.51
C TRP A 362 -13.48 12.51 15.37
N GLY A 363 -13.62 11.21 15.17
CA GLY A 363 -14.50 10.64 14.14
C GLY A 363 -15.93 11.14 14.28
N ASP A 364 -16.48 11.09 15.49
CA ASP A 364 -17.87 11.49 15.79
C ASP A 364 -18.09 13.02 15.66
N LEU A 365 -17.04 13.84 15.78
CA LEU A 365 -17.17 15.31 15.78
C LEU A 365 -16.64 15.98 14.49
N GLY A 366 -15.71 15.35 13.83
CA GLY A 366 -14.94 15.97 12.74
C GLY A 366 -15.44 15.65 11.34
N TYR A 367 -16.19 14.56 11.18
CA TYR A 367 -16.73 14.13 9.88
C TYR A 367 -18.23 14.36 9.82
N LEU A 368 -18.73 14.62 8.63
CA LEU A 368 -20.16 14.65 8.34
C LEU A 368 -20.66 13.22 8.09
N ASP A 369 -21.85 12.88 8.61
CA ASP A 369 -22.53 11.61 8.39
C ASP A 369 -23.02 11.44 6.94
#